data_35924e26c31c1cd598c67ac2a9e0b187
#
_entry.id   35924e26c31c1cd598c67ac2a9e0b187
#
_cell.length_a   1.000
_cell.length_b   1.000
_cell.length_c   1.000
_cell.angle_alpha   90.00
_cell.angle_beta   90.00
_cell.angle_gamma   90.00
#
_symmetry.space_group_name_H-M   'P 1'
#
loop_
_entity.id
_entity.type
_entity.pdbx_description
1 polymer ?
#
loop_
_entity_poly.entity_id
_entity_poly.type
_entity_poly.pdbx_seq_one_letter_code
_entity_poly.pdbx_strand_id
1 'polypeptide(L)'
;MSMKQLNRNFPWCDEHENDSFTGILKEKCAWSDEEYFKLEDELYDLSSKYNDADQLPRIMVWRLMRVFSYVMMTIGCHFNPNDGYKIENLDDEQLFDRRERFQLVFEGFFKGEMPKTKCFEYGRSNRE
;
A
#
# COMPACT_ATOMS: atom_id res chain seq x y z
N MET A 1 -10.26 -9.51 -13.84
CA MET A 1 -9.80 -8.55 -12.83
C MET A 1 -8.39 -8.90 -12.44
N SER A 2 -7.51 -7.93 -12.52
CA SER A 2 -6.07 -8.15 -12.35
C SER A 2 -5.64 -8.03 -10.88
N MET A 3 -4.69 -8.85 -10.48
CA MET A 3 -3.95 -8.67 -9.23
C MET A 3 -2.47 -8.36 -9.53
N LYS A 4 -2.20 -7.78 -10.68
CA LYS A 4 -0.84 -7.51 -11.12
C LYS A 4 -0.06 -6.65 -10.14
N GLN A 5 -0.66 -5.58 -9.66
CA GLN A 5 0.05 -4.67 -8.74
C GLN A 5 0.26 -5.31 -7.38
N LEU A 6 -0.73 -6.03 -6.88
CA LEU A 6 -0.57 -6.77 -5.64
C LEU A 6 0.58 -7.75 -5.76
N ASN A 7 0.65 -8.51 -6.85
CA ASN A 7 1.70 -9.51 -7.05
C ASN A 7 3.08 -8.87 -7.21
N ARG A 8 3.17 -7.73 -7.91
CA ARG A 8 4.44 -7.01 -8.04
C ARG A 8 5.00 -6.58 -6.68
N ASN A 9 4.11 -6.32 -5.74
CA ASN A 9 4.47 -5.85 -4.40
C ASN A 9 4.58 -6.98 -3.38
N PHE A 10 4.35 -8.22 -3.79
CA PHE A 10 4.39 -9.38 -2.90
C PHE A 10 5.72 -10.12 -3.09
N PRO A 11 6.68 -10.00 -2.13
CA PRO A 11 8.05 -10.49 -2.35
C PRO A 11 8.19 -12.00 -2.54
N TRP A 12 7.16 -12.76 -2.15
CA TRP A 12 7.23 -14.23 -2.16
C TRP A 12 6.56 -14.86 -3.36
N CYS A 13 6.35 -14.12 -4.44
CA CYS A 13 5.85 -14.70 -5.68
C CYS A 13 6.74 -14.31 -6.84
N ASP A 14 6.63 -15.06 -7.95
CA ASP A 14 7.48 -14.88 -9.11
C ASP A 14 7.25 -13.55 -9.82
N GLU A 15 6.08 -12.93 -9.63
CA GLU A 15 5.76 -11.64 -10.24
C GLU A 15 6.28 -10.44 -9.48
N HIS A 16 6.99 -10.66 -8.36
CA HIS A 16 7.55 -9.53 -7.60
C HIS A 16 8.55 -8.76 -8.44
N GLU A 17 8.49 -7.42 -8.37
CA GLU A 17 9.39 -6.54 -9.10
C GLU A 17 10.04 -5.54 -8.15
N ASN A 18 11.35 -5.33 -8.32
CA ASN A 18 12.09 -4.40 -7.44
C ASN A 18 11.72 -2.94 -7.65
N ASP A 19 11.05 -2.61 -8.75
CA ASP A 19 10.55 -1.26 -9.00
C ASP A 19 9.09 -1.07 -8.60
N SER A 20 8.50 -2.05 -7.91
CA SER A 20 7.20 -1.89 -7.29
C SER A 20 7.32 -0.97 -6.07
N PHE A 21 6.18 -0.57 -5.50
CA PHE A 21 6.17 0.27 -4.32
C PHE A 21 6.99 -0.35 -3.17
N THR A 22 6.71 -1.61 -2.84
CA THR A 22 7.46 -2.29 -1.76
C THR A 22 8.92 -2.53 -2.15
N GLY A 23 9.17 -2.79 -3.43
CA GLY A 23 10.53 -2.98 -3.93
C GLY A 23 11.37 -1.72 -3.78
N ILE A 24 10.80 -0.56 -4.10
CA ILE A 24 11.49 0.72 -3.96
C ILE A 24 11.73 1.06 -2.49
N LEU A 25 10.76 0.77 -1.60
CA LEU A 25 10.98 0.92 -0.17
C LEU A 25 12.20 0.15 0.31
N LYS A 26 12.35 -1.07 -0.18
CA LYS A 26 13.46 -1.94 0.23
C LYS A 26 14.77 -1.55 -0.44
N GLU A 27 14.75 -1.38 -1.76
CA GLU A 27 15.99 -1.24 -2.53
C GLU A 27 16.54 0.19 -2.52
N LYS A 28 15.68 1.18 -2.39
CA LYS A 28 16.08 2.59 -2.52
C LYS A 28 15.76 3.42 -1.28
N CYS A 29 15.19 2.83 -0.26
CA CYS A 29 14.79 3.54 0.97
C CYS A 29 13.94 4.77 0.64
N ALA A 30 13.01 4.62 -0.29
CA ALA A 30 12.19 5.72 -0.77
C ALA A 30 10.72 5.30 -0.88
N TRP A 31 9.85 6.27 -0.68
CA TRP A 31 8.42 6.10 -0.89
C TRP A 31 8.09 6.66 -2.28
N SER A 32 7.59 5.81 -3.18
CA SER A 32 7.17 6.24 -4.49
C SER A 32 5.65 6.40 -4.52
N ASP A 33 5.19 7.64 -4.58
CA ASP A 33 3.76 7.91 -4.71
C ASP A 33 3.20 7.30 -6.00
N GLU A 34 3.96 7.41 -7.08
CA GLU A 34 3.53 6.87 -8.38
C GLU A 34 3.26 5.37 -8.28
N GLU A 35 4.21 4.62 -7.74
CA GLU A 35 4.04 3.16 -7.61
C GLU A 35 3.00 2.80 -6.55
N TYR A 36 2.92 3.58 -5.48
CA TYR A 36 1.89 3.36 -4.47
C TYR A 36 0.49 3.50 -5.08
N PHE A 37 0.28 4.54 -5.90
CA PHE A 37 -1.05 4.75 -6.47
C PHE A 37 -1.45 3.67 -7.47
N LYS A 38 -0.50 3.01 -8.12
CA LYS A 38 -0.84 1.82 -8.93
C LYS A 38 -1.42 0.71 -8.06
N LEU A 39 -0.83 0.48 -6.90
CA LEU A 39 -1.35 -0.52 -5.96
C LEU A 39 -2.72 -0.09 -5.44
N GLU A 40 -2.86 1.16 -5.04
CA GLU A 40 -4.12 1.68 -4.52
C GLU A 40 -5.24 1.59 -5.55
N ASP A 41 -4.95 1.94 -6.80
CA ASP A 41 -5.94 1.85 -7.88
C ASP A 41 -6.43 0.41 -8.04
N GLU A 42 -5.53 -0.55 -7.95
CA GLU A 42 -5.93 -1.95 -8.03
C GLU A 42 -6.80 -2.36 -6.85
N LEU A 43 -6.52 -1.85 -5.64
CA LEU A 43 -7.35 -2.13 -4.48
C LEU A 43 -8.76 -1.57 -4.65
N TYR A 44 -8.90 -0.38 -5.25
CA TYR A 44 -10.22 0.16 -5.55
C TYR A 44 -10.96 -0.70 -6.57
N ASP A 45 -10.27 -1.18 -7.59
CA ASP A 45 -10.87 -2.06 -8.59
C ASP A 45 -11.31 -3.39 -7.97
N LEU A 46 -10.46 -3.98 -7.13
CA LEU A 46 -10.80 -5.21 -6.45
C LEU A 46 -11.95 -5.01 -5.47
N SER A 47 -11.98 -3.86 -4.79
CA SER A 47 -13.07 -3.54 -3.88
C SER A 47 -14.40 -3.49 -4.63
N SER A 48 -14.42 -2.90 -5.82
CA SER A 48 -15.64 -2.88 -6.65
C SER A 48 -16.07 -4.28 -7.04
N LYS A 49 -15.09 -5.14 -7.40
CA LYS A 49 -15.41 -6.51 -7.79
C LYS A 49 -16.02 -7.31 -6.66
N TYR A 50 -15.55 -7.11 -5.43
CA TYR A 50 -16.00 -7.87 -4.27
C TYR A 50 -16.98 -7.10 -3.40
N ASN A 51 -17.60 -6.06 -3.94
CA ASN A 51 -18.44 -5.12 -3.19
C ASN A 51 -19.54 -5.78 -2.36
N ASP A 52 -20.19 -6.79 -2.92
CA ASP A 52 -21.29 -7.49 -2.24
C ASP A 52 -20.88 -8.86 -1.70
N ALA A 53 -19.59 -9.16 -1.70
CA ALA A 53 -19.12 -10.49 -1.29
C ALA A 53 -18.97 -10.58 0.23
N ASP A 54 -19.47 -11.66 0.81
CA ASP A 54 -19.23 -11.99 2.21
C ASP A 54 -17.90 -12.70 2.41
N GLN A 55 -17.31 -13.19 1.33
CA GLN A 55 -16.07 -13.97 1.39
C GLN A 55 -15.09 -13.45 0.36
N LEU A 56 -13.81 -13.46 0.72
CA LEU A 56 -12.73 -13.07 -0.17
C LEU A 56 -11.80 -14.26 -0.39
N PRO A 57 -11.17 -14.36 -1.58
CA PRO A 57 -10.20 -15.45 -1.81
C PRO A 57 -9.07 -15.39 -0.78
N ARG A 58 -8.80 -16.53 -0.15
CA ARG A 58 -7.80 -16.60 0.92
C ARG A 58 -6.42 -16.15 0.44
N ILE A 59 -6.01 -16.55 -0.77
CA ILE A 59 -4.70 -16.18 -1.27
C ILE A 59 -4.56 -14.66 -1.44
N MET A 60 -5.62 -13.99 -1.86
CA MET A 60 -5.63 -12.54 -2.00
C MET A 60 -5.50 -11.87 -0.63
N VAL A 61 -6.28 -12.36 0.35
CA VAL A 61 -6.22 -11.82 1.71
C VAL A 61 -4.83 -11.96 2.29
N TRP A 62 -4.22 -13.14 2.13
CA TRP A 62 -2.87 -13.37 2.63
C TRP A 62 -1.86 -12.40 2.01
N ARG A 63 -1.92 -12.24 0.68
CA ARG A 63 -0.99 -11.34 -0.01
C ARG A 63 -1.19 -9.89 0.43
N LEU A 64 -2.43 -9.45 0.56
CA LEU A 64 -2.73 -8.10 1.04
C LEU A 64 -2.21 -7.88 2.46
N MET A 65 -2.44 -8.84 3.35
CA MET A 65 -1.96 -8.73 4.72
C MET A 65 -0.45 -8.71 4.79
N ARG A 66 0.22 -9.48 3.95
CA ARG A 66 1.69 -9.48 3.95
C ARG A 66 2.25 -8.15 3.45
N VAL A 67 1.65 -7.60 2.41
CA VAL A 67 2.07 -6.27 1.92
C VAL A 67 1.83 -5.22 3.01
N PHE A 68 0.66 -5.25 3.63
CA PHE A 68 0.34 -4.33 4.72
C PHE A 68 1.35 -4.43 5.85
N SER A 69 1.60 -5.64 6.33
CA SER A 69 2.55 -5.88 7.43
C SER A 69 3.95 -5.39 7.09
N TYR A 70 4.39 -5.66 5.86
CA TYR A 70 5.72 -5.26 5.43
C TYR A 70 5.88 -3.73 5.43
N VAL A 71 4.90 -3.04 4.88
CA VAL A 71 4.95 -1.57 4.81
C VAL A 71 4.91 -0.97 6.21
N MET A 72 4.02 -1.47 7.07
CA MET A 72 3.92 -0.95 8.43
C MET A 72 5.20 -1.22 9.23
N MET A 73 5.80 -2.39 9.06
CA MET A 73 7.09 -2.70 9.68
C MET A 73 8.17 -1.73 9.21
N THR A 74 8.21 -1.47 7.91
CA THR A 74 9.20 -0.57 7.32
C THR A 74 9.06 0.85 7.87
N ILE A 75 7.82 1.34 7.99
CA ILE A 75 7.57 2.65 8.59
C ILE A 75 8.03 2.64 10.05
N GLY A 76 7.76 1.56 10.79
CA GLY A 76 8.23 1.41 12.16
C GLY A 76 9.74 1.48 12.26
N CYS A 77 10.46 0.87 11.32
CA CYS A 77 11.92 0.94 11.29
C CYS A 77 12.39 2.39 11.09
N HIS A 78 11.72 3.14 10.23
CA HIS A 78 12.05 4.56 10.00
C HIS A 78 12.00 5.37 11.31
N PHE A 79 11.00 5.12 12.15
CA PHE A 79 10.82 5.87 13.38
C PHE A 79 11.60 5.30 14.57
N ASN A 80 12.26 4.17 14.41
CA ASN A 80 13.05 3.55 15.46
C ASN A 80 14.47 4.13 15.43
N PRO A 81 14.89 4.89 16.46
CA PRO A 81 16.22 5.51 16.45
C PRO A 81 17.37 4.50 16.50
N ASN A 82 17.08 3.26 16.87
CA ASN A 82 18.10 2.20 16.92
C ASN A 82 18.20 1.42 15.62
N ASP A 83 17.34 1.71 14.65
CA ASP A 83 17.37 1.06 13.34
C ASP A 83 18.07 1.97 12.34
N GLY A 84 18.86 1.40 11.46
CA GLY A 84 19.58 2.18 10.46
C GLY A 84 18.74 2.55 9.25
N TYR A 85 17.51 2.02 9.13
CA TYR A 85 16.67 2.26 7.97
C TYR A 85 15.95 3.61 8.07
N LYS A 86 15.95 4.36 6.97
CA LYS A 86 15.19 5.61 6.87
C LYS A 86 14.56 5.70 5.49
N ILE A 87 13.31 6.16 5.42
CA ILE A 87 12.69 6.55 4.16
C ILE A 87 13.19 7.95 3.87
N GLU A 88 14.05 8.08 2.88
CA GLU A 88 14.90 9.27 2.75
C GLU A 88 14.28 10.43 1.99
N ASN A 89 13.22 10.17 1.23
CA ASN A 89 12.64 11.21 0.38
C ASN A 89 11.41 11.91 0.97
N LEU A 90 11.09 11.63 2.24
CA LEU A 90 9.97 12.28 2.92
C LEU A 90 10.40 12.77 4.29
N ASP A 91 9.82 13.90 4.73
CA ASP A 91 9.94 14.26 6.14
C ASP A 91 8.91 13.47 6.96
N ASP A 92 8.97 13.60 8.28
CA ASP A 92 8.11 12.82 9.16
C ASP A 92 6.63 13.14 8.98
N GLU A 93 6.30 14.41 8.76
CA GLU A 93 4.90 14.80 8.55
C GLU A 93 4.34 14.20 7.25
N GLN A 94 5.13 14.25 6.19
CA GLN A 94 4.72 13.63 4.91
C GLN A 94 4.54 12.13 5.06
N LEU A 95 5.41 11.50 5.84
CA LEU A 95 5.30 10.05 6.06
C LEU A 95 4.08 9.70 6.90
N PHE A 96 3.75 10.52 7.93
CA PHE A 96 2.54 10.30 8.72
C PHE A 96 1.29 10.37 7.84
N ASP A 97 1.22 11.36 6.93
CA ASP A 97 0.07 11.49 6.04
C ASP A 97 -0.08 10.27 5.13
N ARG A 98 1.02 9.78 4.60
CA ARG A 98 1.01 8.63 3.71
C ARG A 98 0.68 7.34 4.44
N ARG A 99 1.20 7.19 5.67
CA ARG A 99 0.86 6.05 6.50
C ARG A 99 -0.64 6.01 6.80
N GLU A 100 -1.22 7.15 7.15
CA GLU A 100 -2.65 7.21 7.42
C GLU A 100 -3.46 6.79 6.20
N ARG A 101 -3.12 7.34 5.03
CA ARG A 101 -3.81 6.96 3.80
C ARG A 101 -3.68 5.46 3.53
N PHE A 102 -2.46 4.93 3.65
CA PHE A 102 -2.19 3.52 3.42
C PHE A 102 -3.05 2.65 4.33
N GLN A 103 -3.09 2.96 5.63
CA GLN A 103 -3.88 2.19 6.59
C GLN A 103 -5.38 2.26 6.27
N LEU A 104 -5.88 3.44 5.96
CA LEU A 104 -7.31 3.61 5.69
C LEU A 104 -7.75 2.94 4.39
N VAL A 105 -6.89 2.94 3.38
CA VAL A 105 -7.18 2.25 2.12
C VAL A 105 -7.28 0.74 2.35
N PHE A 106 -6.30 0.15 3.04
CA PHE A 106 -6.32 -1.29 3.31
C PHE A 106 -7.48 -1.66 4.23
N GLU A 107 -7.72 -0.87 5.28
CA GLU A 107 -8.85 -1.10 6.17
C GLU A 107 -10.17 -1.03 5.39
N GLY A 108 -10.30 -0.04 4.53
CA GLY A 108 -11.51 0.13 3.72
C GLY A 108 -11.76 -1.06 2.81
N PHE A 109 -10.69 -1.60 2.22
CA PHE A 109 -10.81 -2.79 1.40
C PHE A 109 -11.43 -3.96 2.18
N PHE A 110 -10.88 -4.26 3.36
CA PHE A 110 -11.36 -5.38 4.15
C PHE A 110 -12.73 -5.13 4.77
N LYS A 111 -13.04 -3.89 5.05
CA LYS A 111 -14.34 -3.49 5.59
C LYS A 111 -15.43 -3.47 4.52
N GLY A 112 -15.03 -3.34 3.26
CA GLY A 112 -15.96 -3.24 2.14
C GLY A 112 -16.44 -1.83 1.82
N GLU A 113 -15.74 -0.83 2.35
CA GLU A 113 -16.09 0.57 2.11
C GLU A 113 -14.83 1.41 2.00
N MET A 114 -14.42 1.68 0.76
CA MET A 114 -13.19 2.41 0.51
C MET A 114 -13.29 3.89 0.89
N PRO A 115 -12.19 4.50 1.35
CA PRO A 115 -12.19 5.92 1.67
C PRO A 115 -12.48 6.78 0.45
N LYS A 116 -13.07 7.94 0.68
CA LYS A 116 -13.26 8.92 -0.39
C LYS A 116 -11.96 9.69 -0.56
N THR A 117 -11.58 9.93 -1.81
CA THR A 117 -10.29 10.55 -2.12
C THR A 117 -10.14 11.94 -1.55
N LYS A 118 -11.22 12.67 -1.45
CA LYS A 118 -11.17 14.04 -0.92
C LYS A 118 -10.80 14.12 0.56
N CYS A 119 -10.69 12.97 1.24
CA CYS A 119 -10.24 12.95 2.63
C CYS A 119 -8.73 13.06 2.75
N PHE A 120 -8.00 13.01 1.63
CA PHE A 120 -6.55 12.99 1.61
C PHE A 120 -6.05 14.10 0.67
N GLU A 121 -5.02 14.81 1.10
CA GLU A 121 -4.59 16.02 0.42
C GLU A 121 -3.25 15.93 -0.29
N TYR A 122 -2.50 14.85 -0.14
CA TYR A 122 -1.20 14.76 -0.77
C TYR A 122 -1.26 13.97 -2.07
N GLY A 123 -0.31 14.27 -2.96
CA GLY A 123 0.00 13.49 -4.15
C GLY A 123 -1.06 13.48 -5.22
N ARG A 124 -2.24 13.01 -4.90
CA ARG A 124 -3.35 12.91 -5.85
C ARG A 124 -4.59 13.54 -5.24
N SER A 125 -5.04 14.65 -5.81
CA SER A 125 -6.18 15.40 -5.27
C SER A 125 -7.52 14.90 -5.75
N ASN A 126 -7.56 14.20 -6.86
CA ASN A 126 -8.80 13.70 -7.44
C ASN A 126 -8.70 12.25 -7.79
N ARG A 127 -9.58 11.51 -7.20
CA ARG A 127 -9.67 10.12 -7.48
C ARG A 127 -11.15 9.74 -7.50
N GLU A 128 -11.89 10.13 -8.36
CA GLU A 128 -13.32 9.85 -8.32
C GLU A 128 -13.75 8.68 -9.17
#